data_900b145e526ced8bf4bc5973a59bd71a
#
_entry.id   900b145e526ced8bf4bc5973a59bd71a
#
_cell.length_a   1.000
_cell.length_b   1.000
_cell.length_c   1.000
_cell.angle_alpha   90.00
_cell.angle_beta   90.00
_cell.angle_gamma   90.00
#
_symmetry.space_group_name_H-M   'P 1'
#
loop_
_entity.id
_entity.type
_entity.pdbx_description
1 polymer ?
#
loop_
_entity_poly.entity_id
_entity_poly.type
_entity_poly.pdbx_seq_one_letter_code
_entity_poly.pdbx_strand_id
1 'polypeptide(L)'
;LKKVSEERVQRGDPTCLKGIEDMVKMDILTVGSVLHNLRTRYASQKIYTSVGSILAAINPYVRIPSLYDEDCMERYANMATDAGAAPHPYELMELAYRQGEKGERAGLIADNRSQSVLISGESGAGKTETTKYLLSYLSHRSSTMERERREAVPEIQAKSGRRNSMGGRISVEESVVMSNPVMEAFANAKTTRNHNSSRFGKYIQVRL
;
A
#
# COMPACT_ATOMS: atom_id res chain seq x y z
N LEU A 1 4.57 36.69 19.54
CA LEU A 1 3.36 36.31 18.80
C LEU A 1 3.04 37.42 17.80
N LYS A 2 3.14 37.16 16.48
CA LYS A 2 2.70 38.15 15.47
C LYS A 2 1.17 38.20 15.50
N LYS A 3 0.61 39.39 15.68
CA LYS A 3 -0.82 39.61 15.50
C LYS A 3 -1.15 39.39 14.01
N VAL A 4 -2.03 38.43 13.73
CA VAL A 4 -2.56 38.19 12.40
C VAL A 4 -3.91 38.91 12.32
N SER A 5 -4.16 39.67 11.24
CA SER A 5 -5.47 40.33 11.06
C SER A 5 -6.53 39.27 10.83
N GLU A 6 -7.76 39.48 11.36
CA GLU A 6 -8.89 38.53 11.21
C GLU A 6 -9.22 38.21 9.75
N GLU A 7 -8.99 39.13 8.83
CA GLU A 7 -9.17 38.94 7.37
C GLU A 7 -8.24 37.86 6.77
N ARG A 8 -7.17 37.48 7.47
CA ARG A 8 -6.23 36.43 7.05
C ARG A 8 -6.48 35.07 7.71
N VAL A 9 -7.48 34.98 8.57
CA VAL A 9 -7.82 33.75 9.27
C VAL A 9 -8.96 33.05 8.54
N GLN A 10 -8.68 31.86 8.03
CA GLN A 10 -9.71 30.99 7.46
C GLN A 10 -10.19 30.01 8.52
N ARG A 11 -11.51 29.79 8.56
CA ARG A 11 -12.11 28.76 9.40
C ARG A 11 -11.61 27.38 8.95
N GLY A 12 -11.05 26.61 9.87
CA GLY A 12 -10.68 25.21 9.64
C GLY A 12 -11.79 24.25 10.03
N ASP A 13 -11.71 23.02 9.54
CA ASP A 13 -12.61 21.94 9.94
C ASP A 13 -12.26 21.44 11.34
N PRO A 14 -13.21 21.41 12.29
CA PRO A 14 -12.94 20.97 13.65
C PRO A 14 -12.59 19.46 13.74
N THR A 15 -12.99 18.66 12.77
CA THR A 15 -12.69 17.21 12.76
C THR A 15 -11.21 16.91 12.56
N CYS A 16 -10.46 17.82 11.93
CA CYS A 16 -9.02 17.68 11.74
C CYS A 16 -8.24 17.64 13.08
N LEU A 17 -8.82 18.21 14.16
CA LEU A 17 -8.23 18.18 15.51
C LEU A 17 -8.15 16.76 16.08
N LYS A 18 -9.05 15.87 15.64
CA LYS A 18 -9.10 14.47 16.09
C LYS A 18 -8.22 13.54 15.27
N GLY A 19 -7.74 13.97 14.12
CA GLY A 19 -6.94 13.14 13.21
C GLY A 19 -7.79 12.09 12.50
N ILE A 20 -8.77 12.52 11.68
CA ILE A 20 -9.67 11.61 10.96
C ILE A 20 -8.94 10.78 9.89
N GLU A 21 -9.44 9.59 9.63
CA GLU A 21 -8.82 8.61 8.74
C GLU A 21 -9.03 8.91 7.27
N ASP A 22 -10.17 9.48 6.91
CA ASP A 22 -10.49 9.87 5.54
C ASP A 22 -10.84 11.35 5.47
N MET A 23 -9.97 12.10 4.79
CA MET A 23 -10.11 13.57 4.68
C MET A 23 -11.26 14.02 3.79
N VAL A 24 -11.88 13.13 2.99
CA VAL A 24 -13.11 13.44 2.25
C VAL A 24 -14.29 13.71 3.21
N LYS A 25 -14.21 13.19 4.43
CA LYS A 25 -15.23 13.40 5.48
C LYS A 25 -15.13 14.76 6.17
N MET A 26 -14.21 15.64 5.77
CA MET A 26 -14.13 17.02 6.24
C MET A 26 -15.13 17.90 5.51
N ASP A 27 -15.93 18.68 6.22
CA ASP A 27 -16.83 19.65 5.63
C ASP A 27 -16.09 20.86 5.04
N ILE A 28 -14.95 21.23 5.68
CA ILE A 28 -14.13 22.37 5.26
C ILE A 28 -12.71 21.90 4.93
N LEU A 29 -12.47 21.63 3.65
CA LEU A 29 -11.18 21.16 3.16
C LEU A 29 -10.28 22.35 2.80
N THR A 30 -9.46 22.79 3.74
CA THR A 30 -8.43 23.81 3.51
C THR A 30 -7.03 23.19 3.67
N VAL A 31 -6.03 23.87 3.13
CA VAL A 31 -4.62 23.44 3.31
C VAL A 31 -4.26 23.32 4.80
N GLY A 32 -4.78 24.25 5.62
CA GLY A 32 -4.58 24.23 7.08
C GLY A 32 -5.22 23.02 7.75
N SER A 33 -6.48 22.68 7.40
CA SER A 33 -7.19 21.51 7.92
C SER A 33 -6.48 20.21 7.54
N VAL A 34 -6.08 20.08 6.27
CA VAL A 34 -5.34 18.92 5.76
C VAL A 34 -4.01 18.75 6.51
N LEU A 35 -3.21 19.82 6.58
CA LEU A 35 -1.91 19.78 7.24
C LEU A 35 -2.05 19.44 8.73
N HIS A 36 -3.02 20.02 9.41
CA HIS A 36 -3.27 19.75 10.82
C HIS A 36 -3.68 18.29 11.05
N ASN A 37 -4.58 17.76 10.23
CA ASN A 37 -5.01 16.37 10.29
C ASN A 37 -3.82 15.41 10.12
N LEU A 38 -3.01 15.62 9.09
CA LEU A 38 -1.83 14.80 8.83
C LEU A 38 -0.83 14.87 9.99
N ARG A 39 -0.60 16.06 10.55
CA ARG A 39 0.28 16.25 11.71
C ARG A 39 -0.24 15.51 12.95
N THR A 40 -1.55 15.61 13.23
CA THR A 40 -2.18 14.94 14.37
C THR A 40 -2.07 13.42 14.26
N ARG A 41 -2.34 12.87 13.07
CA ARG A 41 -2.18 11.45 12.80
C ARG A 41 -0.74 10.98 12.90
N TYR A 42 0.17 11.74 12.29
CA TYR A 42 1.60 11.44 12.32
C TYR A 42 2.16 11.41 13.76
N ALA A 43 1.76 12.34 14.61
CA ALA A 43 2.13 12.35 16.02
C ALA A 43 1.67 11.09 16.78
N SER A 44 0.61 10.43 16.30
CA SER A 44 0.09 9.16 16.81
C SER A 44 0.61 7.95 16.02
N GLN A 45 1.70 8.08 15.25
CA GLN A 45 2.29 7.05 14.39
C GLN A 45 1.35 6.52 13.29
N LYS A 46 0.26 7.21 13.02
CA LYS A 46 -0.68 6.89 11.92
C LYS A 46 -0.21 7.61 10.66
N ILE A 47 0.72 7.00 9.95
CA ILE A 47 1.41 7.60 8.78
C ILE A 47 0.59 7.58 7.49
N TYR A 48 -0.51 6.84 7.47
CA TYR A 48 -1.41 6.73 6.32
C TYR A 48 -2.73 7.43 6.58
N THR A 49 -3.25 8.12 5.57
CA THR A 49 -4.53 8.84 5.64
C THR A 49 -5.20 8.77 4.28
N SER A 50 -6.47 8.38 4.24
CA SER A 50 -7.23 8.32 2.99
C SER A 50 -7.74 9.68 2.55
N VAL A 51 -7.85 9.87 1.25
CA VAL A 51 -8.60 10.94 0.60
C VAL A 51 -9.45 10.28 -0.49
N GLY A 52 -10.54 9.67 -0.09
CA GLY A 52 -11.31 8.77 -0.97
C GLY A 52 -10.45 7.59 -1.44
N SER A 53 -10.27 7.44 -2.74
CA SER A 53 -9.44 6.37 -3.34
C SER A 53 -7.93 6.63 -3.30
N ILE A 54 -7.50 7.79 -2.82
CA ILE A 54 -6.08 8.16 -2.74
C ILE A 54 -5.59 7.87 -1.32
N LEU A 55 -4.44 7.23 -1.20
CA LEU A 55 -3.75 7.02 0.07
C LEU A 55 -2.59 8.02 0.20
N ALA A 56 -2.72 8.95 1.13
CA ALA A 56 -1.63 9.84 1.51
C ALA A 56 -0.72 9.14 2.51
N ALA A 57 0.58 9.06 2.19
CA ALA A 57 1.60 8.42 3.01
C ALA A 57 2.66 9.45 3.43
N ILE A 58 2.97 9.51 4.72
CA ILE A 58 4.03 10.35 5.25
C ILE A 58 5.17 9.46 5.73
N ASN A 59 6.35 9.63 5.15
CA ASN A 59 7.53 8.86 5.53
C ASN A 59 7.93 9.15 6.99
N PRO A 60 7.91 8.15 7.89
CA PRO A 60 8.29 8.33 9.29
C PRO A 60 9.80 8.35 9.50
N TYR A 61 10.62 7.99 8.47
CA TYR A 61 12.07 7.80 8.56
C TYR A 61 12.53 6.82 9.64
N VAL A 62 11.62 6.07 10.21
CA VAL A 62 11.85 5.01 11.20
C VAL A 62 10.95 3.81 10.89
N ARG A 63 11.37 2.63 11.31
CA ARG A 63 10.52 1.44 11.20
C ARG A 63 9.46 1.48 12.31
N ILE A 64 8.20 1.38 11.93
CA ILE A 64 7.07 1.23 12.87
C ILE A 64 6.84 -0.28 13.05
N PRO A 65 6.96 -0.80 14.28
CA PRO A 65 6.71 -2.22 14.56
C PRO A 65 5.30 -2.63 14.15
N SER A 66 5.16 -3.86 13.70
CA SER A 66 3.87 -4.51 13.35
C SER A 66 3.02 -3.80 12.30
N LEU A 67 3.59 -2.81 11.60
CA LEU A 67 2.86 -2.12 10.54
C LEU A 67 2.82 -2.93 9.24
N TYR A 68 3.81 -3.82 9.02
CA TYR A 68 3.97 -4.56 7.76
C TYR A 68 4.25 -6.06 7.97
N ASP A 69 3.97 -6.59 9.15
CA ASP A 69 4.15 -8.00 9.46
C ASP A 69 3.06 -8.89 8.83
N GLU A 70 3.23 -10.20 8.96
CA GLU A 70 2.29 -11.20 8.43
C GLU A 70 0.91 -11.07 9.06
N ASP A 71 0.83 -10.81 10.37
CA ASP A 71 -0.45 -10.60 11.08
C ASP A 71 -1.21 -9.39 10.50
N CYS A 72 -0.47 -8.35 10.11
CA CYS A 72 -1.05 -7.20 9.44
C CYS A 72 -1.55 -7.58 8.03
N MET A 73 -0.78 -8.37 7.27
CA MET A 73 -1.18 -8.86 5.95
C MET A 73 -2.46 -9.71 6.04
N GLU A 74 -2.50 -10.67 6.97
CA GLU A 74 -3.66 -11.53 7.17
C GLU A 74 -4.91 -10.75 7.57
N ARG A 75 -4.76 -9.74 8.41
CA ARG A 75 -5.86 -8.86 8.82
C ARG A 75 -6.52 -8.21 7.61
N TYR A 76 -5.74 -7.63 6.69
CA TYR A 76 -6.28 -6.99 5.48
C TYR A 76 -6.82 -8.03 4.47
N ALA A 77 -6.19 -9.20 4.35
CA ALA A 77 -6.66 -10.28 3.49
C ALA A 77 -8.03 -10.84 3.92
N ASN A 78 -8.28 -10.88 5.24
CA ASN A 78 -9.51 -11.43 5.82
C ASN A 78 -10.60 -10.37 6.07
N MET A 79 -10.33 -9.10 5.83
CA MET A 79 -11.34 -8.04 6.02
C MET A 79 -12.49 -8.16 5.03
N ALA A 80 -13.70 -7.99 5.54
CA ALA A 80 -14.86 -7.77 4.69
C ALA A 80 -14.73 -6.44 3.96
N THR A 81 -15.15 -6.39 2.70
CA THR A 81 -15.03 -5.21 1.81
C THR A 81 -15.68 -3.93 2.37
N ASP A 82 -16.65 -4.08 3.27
CA ASP A 82 -17.45 -2.98 3.83
C ASP A 82 -17.01 -2.56 5.25
N ALA A 83 -16.00 -3.21 5.80
CA ALA A 83 -15.60 -2.99 7.19
C ALA A 83 -14.55 -1.88 7.31
N GLY A 84 -14.84 -0.67 6.93
CA GLY A 84 -14.02 0.55 7.16
C GLY A 84 -12.60 0.30 7.72
N ALA A 85 -11.70 -0.22 6.88
CA ALA A 85 -10.33 -0.52 7.26
C ALA A 85 -9.57 0.76 7.62
N ALA A 86 -8.61 0.66 8.52
CA ALA A 86 -7.68 1.74 8.72
C ALA A 86 -6.85 1.98 7.43
N PRO A 87 -6.62 3.22 7.01
CA PRO A 87 -5.86 3.53 5.81
C PRO A 87 -4.50 2.86 5.78
N HIS A 88 -4.25 2.01 4.78
CA HIS A 88 -3.01 1.23 4.65
C HIS A 88 -2.75 0.83 3.19
N PRO A 89 -1.48 0.69 2.77
CA PRO A 89 -1.17 0.17 1.43
C PRO A 89 -1.76 -1.22 1.15
N TYR A 90 -1.85 -2.07 2.17
CA TYR A 90 -2.44 -3.41 2.04
C TYR A 90 -3.94 -3.38 1.75
N GLU A 91 -4.69 -2.44 2.35
CA GLU A 91 -6.09 -2.21 2.00
C GLU A 91 -6.26 -1.90 0.52
N LEU A 92 -5.47 -0.94 0.02
CA LEU A 92 -5.50 -0.52 -1.38
C LEU A 92 -5.15 -1.69 -2.32
N MET A 93 -4.15 -2.50 -1.94
CA MET A 93 -3.74 -3.64 -2.74
C MET A 93 -4.76 -4.78 -2.68
N GLU A 94 -5.38 -5.03 -1.54
CA GLU A 94 -6.45 -6.04 -1.42
C GLU A 94 -7.67 -5.66 -2.27
N LEU A 95 -8.06 -4.39 -2.27
CA LEU A 95 -9.13 -3.90 -3.14
C LEU A 95 -8.80 -4.12 -4.63
N ALA A 96 -7.59 -3.77 -5.05
CA ALA A 96 -7.12 -3.99 -6.42
C ALA A 96 -7.06 -5.49 -6.76
N TYR A 97 -6.60 -6.31 -5.84
CA TYR A 97 -6.53 -7.77 -5.99
C TYR A 97 -7.92 -8.38 -6.20
N ARG A 98 -8.88 -8.06 -5.33
CA ARG A 98 -10.26 -8.59 -5.42
C ARG A 98 -10.97 -8.15 -6.70
N GLN A 99 -10.72 -6.93 -7.18
CA GLN A 99 -11.28 -6.44 -8.44
C GLN A 99 -10.62 -7.07 -9.67
N GLY A 100 -9.38 -7.53 -9.57
CA GLY A 100 -8.65 -8.23 -10.63
C GLY A 100 -8.90 -9.74 -10.66
N GLU A 101 -9.46 -10.33 -9.60
CA GLU A 101 -9.65 -11.76 -9.46
C GLU A 101 -10.81 -12.27 -10.34
N LYS A 102 -10.52 -13.32 -11.13
CA LYS A 102 -11.55 -14.03 -11.90
C LYS A 102 -12.25 -15.02 -11.00
N GLY A 103 -13.50 -14.78 -10.60
CA GLY A 103 -14.29 -15.85 -9.96
C GLY A 103 -15.44 -15.41 -9.07
N GLU A 104 -16.41 -16.28 -9.00
CA GLU A 104 -17.74 -16.16 -8.37
C GLU A 104 -17.76 -16.02 -6.83
N ARG A 105 -16.63 -15.78 -6.17
CA ARG A 105 -16.51 -15.89 -4.71
C ARG A 105 -17.20 -14.79 -3.89
N ALA A 106 -17.67 -13.71 -4.49
CA ALA A 106 -18.26 -12.61 -3.71
C ALA A 106 -19.67 -12.21 -4.12
N GLY A 107 -20.35 -12.94 -5.02
CA GLY A 107 -21.68 -12.53 -5.50
C GLY A 107 -21.70 -11.18 -6.23
N LEU A 108 -20.58 -10.54 -6.37
CA LEU A 108 -20.34 -9.34 -7.16
C LEU A 108 -19.63 -9.80 -8.43
N ILE A 109 -20.09 -9.35 -9.56
CA ILE A 109 -19.48 -9.57 -10.88
C ILE A 109 -18.07 -9.00 -10.78
N ALA A 110 -17.07 -9.87 -10.61
CA ALA A 110 -15.67 -9.47 -10.69
C ALA A 110 -15.43 -8.96 -12.11
N ASP A 111 -15.14 -7.70 -12.24
CA ASP A 111 -15.10 -6.98 -13.53
C ASP A 111 -13.94 -7.43 -14.43
N ASN A 112 -13.11 -8.39 -13.99
CA ASN A 112 -11.93 -8.91 -14.71
C ASN A 112 -11.12 -7.80 -15.41
N ARG A 113 -11.04 -6.62 -14.79
CA ARG A 113 -10.35 -5.46 -15.33
C ARG A 113 -8.96 -5.37 -14.75
N SER A 114 -8.00 -5.04 -15.62
CA SER A 114 -6.65 -4.72 -15.17
C SER A 114 -6.69 -3.56 -14.16
N GLN A 115 -6.06 -3.77 -13.02
CA GLN A 115 -5.94 -2.75 -11.97
C GLN A 115 -4.57 -2.08 -12.06
N SER A 116 -4.51 -0.80 -11.69
CA SER A 116 -3.27 -0.03 -11.67
C SER A 116 -3.10 0.69 -10.35
N VAL A 117 -1.94 0.56 -9.74
CA VAL A 117 -1.56 1.32 -8.54
C VAL A 117 -0.45 2.29 -8.92
N LEU A 118 -0.74 3.58 -8.80
CA LEU A 118 0.23 4.64 -9.07
C LEU A 118 0.84 5.14 -7.76
N ILE A 119 2.17 5.05 -7.64
CA ILE A 119 2.91 5.57 -6.48
C ILE A 119 3.69 6.80 -6.91
N SER A 120 3.34 7.95 -6.36
CA SER A 120 3.95 9.25 -6.66
C SER A 120 4.42 9.94 -5.39
N GLY A 121 5.38 10.84 -5.50
CA GLY A 121 5.88 11.63 -4.38
C GLY A 121 7.29 12.17 -4.63
N GLU A 122 7.71 13.09 -3.79
CA GLU A 122 9.04 13.69 -3.84
C GLU A 122 10.17 12.67 -3.56
N SER A 123 11.41 13.11 -3.79
CA SER A 123 12.60 12.33 -3.43
C SER A 123 12.63 12.09 -1.91
N GLY A 124 12.83 10.84 -1.49
CA GLY A 124 12.83 10.46 -0.08
C GLY A 124 11.45 10.24 0.54
N ALA A 125 10.35 10.34 -0.23
CA ALA A 125 9.00 10.12 0.27
C ALA A 125 8.67 8.65 0.62
N GLY A 126 9.52 7.68 0.26
CA GLY A 126 9.29 6.26 0.56
C GLY A 126 8.65 5.46 -0.58
N LYS A 127 8.60 5.99 -1.82
CA LYS A 127 7.99 5.29 -2.97
C LYS A 127 8.50 3.86 -3.16
N THR A 128 9.81 3.67 -3.14
CA THR A 128 10.43 2.35 -3.32
C THR A 128 10.07 1.39 -2.19
N GLU A 129 10.03 1.86 -0.95
CA GLU A 129 9.63 1.04 0.19
C GLU A 129 8.15 0.65 0.11
N THR A 130 7.28 1.60 -0.25
CA THR A 130 5.85 1.30 -0.47
C THR A 130 5.68 0.25 -1.57
N THR A 131 6.43 0.33 -2.67
CA THR A 131 6.39 -0.68 -3.74
C THR A 131 6.77 -2.07 -3.22
N LYS A 132 7.81 -2.17 -2.39
CA LYS A 132 8.21 -3.45 -1.78
C LYS A 132 7.10 -4.04 -0.92
N TYR A 133 6.46 -3.24 -0.07
CA TYR A 133 5.35 -3.69 0.77
C TYR A 133 4.16 -4.18 -0.04
N LEU A 134 3.81 -3.48 -1.13
CA LEU A 134 2.72 -3.89 -2.02
C LEU A 134 3.02 -5.22 -2.72
N LEU A 135 4.24 -5.41 -3.22
CA LEU A 135 4.66 -6.67 -3.84
C LEU A 135 4.70 -7.82 -2.84
N SER A 136 5.23 -7.57 -1.63
CA SER A 136 5.24 -8.57 -0.56
C SER A 136 3.82 -9.00 -0.17
N TYR A 137 2.88 -8.05 -0.11
CA TYR A 137 1.48 -8.36 0.14
C TYR A 137 0.86 -9.23 -0.96
N LEU A 138 1.10 -8.90 -2.24
CA LEU A 138 0.62 -9.71 -3.37
C LEU A 138 1.17 -11.13 -3.33
N SER A 139 2.45 -11.30 -2.99
CA SER A 139 3.06 -12.61 -2.82
C SER A 139 2.38 -13.42 -1.73
N HIS A 140 2.23 -12.81 -0.57
CA HIS A 140 1.53 -13.43 0.56
C HIS A 140 0.12 -13.86 0.15
N ARG A 141 -0.62 -12.99 -0.52
CA ARG A 141 -1.99 -13.24 -0.96
C ARG A 141 -2.08 -14.37 -1.98
N SER A 142 -1.19 -14.38 -2.97
CA SER A 142 -1.11 -15.43 -3.98
C SER A 142 -0.78 -16.80 -3.36
N SER A 143 0.17 -16.85 -2.43
CA SER A 143 0.56 -18.08 -1.73
C SER A 143 -0.58 -18.64 -0.86
N THR A 144 -1.32 -17.79 -0.18
CA THR A 144 -2.47 -18.17 0.65
C THR A 144 -3.58 -18.78 -0.22
N MET A 145 -3.88 -18.16 -1.36
CA MET A 145 -4.88 -18.69 -2.29
C MET A 145 -4.46 -20.04 -2.89
N GLU A 146 -3.21 -20.20 -3.25
CA GLU A 146 -2.73 -21.47 -3.78
C GLU A 146 -2.83 -22.59 -2.75
N ARG A 147 -2.57 -22.27 -1.47
CA ARG A 147 -2.75 -23.19 -0.35
C ARG A 147 -4.22 -23.56 -0.15
N GLU A 148 -5.13 -22.59 -0.07
CA GLU A 148 -6.57 -22.82 0.06
C GLU A 148 -7.12 -23.65 -1.10
N ARG A 149 -6.67 -23.39 -2.33
CA ARG A 149 -7.07 -24.14 -3.51
C ARG A 149 -6.60 -25.59 -3.46
N ARG A 150 -5.43 -25.87 -2.91
CA ARG A 150 -4.93 -27.25 -2.71
C ARG A 150 -5.70 -27.98 -1.61
N GLU A 151 -6.08 -27.30 -0.55
CA GLU A 151 -6.85 -27.85 0.56
C GLU A 151 -8.31 -28.15 0.15
N ALA A 152 -8.90 -27.31 -0.72
CA ALA A 152 -10.27 -27.46 -1.21
C ALA A 152 -10.46 -28.60 -2.23
N VAL A 153 -9.40 -29.08 -2.92
CA VAL A 153 -9.48 -30.13 -3.95
C VAL A 153 -8.37 -31.18 -3.73
N PRO A 154 -8.60 -32.17 -2.83
CA PRO A 154 -7.60 -33.19 -2.51
C PRO A 154 -7.23 -34.11 -3.70
N GLU A 155 -8.09 -34.26 -4.70
CA GLU A 155 -7.89 -35.17 -5.83
C GLU A 155 -6.84 -34.75 -6.85
N ILE A 156 -6.37 -33.49 -6.84
CA ILE A 156 -5.38 -32.98 -7.80
C ILE A 156 -3.95 -33.43 -7.42
N GLN A 157 -3.72 -33.93 -6.20
CA GLN A 157 -2.40 -34.35 -5.75
C GLN A 157 -1.87 -35.63 -6.46
N ALA A 158 -2.73 -36.42 -7.09
CA ALA A 158 -2.35 -37.73 -7.65
C ALA A 158 -1.75 -37.66 -9.06
N LYS A 159 -1.81 -36.56 -9.79
CA LYS A 159 -1.42 -36.52 -11.21
C LYS A 159 -0.27 -35.57 -11.55
N SER A 160 0.22 -34.75 -10.66
CA SER A 160 1.38 -33.91 -10.93
C SER A 160 2.60 -34.39 -10.16
N GLY A 161 3.19 -35.46 -10.67
CA GLY A 161 4.53 -35.94 -10.28
C GLY A 161 5.63 -34.94 -10.63
N ARG A 162 5.49 -33.68 -10.18
CA ARG A 162 6.55 -32.70 -10.29
C ARG A 162 7.43 -32.79 -9.05
N ARG A 163 8.62 -33.37 -9.30
CA ARG A 163 9.76 -33.42 -8.39
C ARG A 163 9.84 -32.17 -7.53
N ASN A 164 9.72 -32.34 -6.20
CA ASN A 164 10.21 -31.40 -5.23
C ASN A 164 11.74 -31.25 -5.43
N SER A 165 12.15 -30.33 -6.27
CA SER A 165 13.51 -29.84 -6.20
C SER A 165 13.57 -28.90 -4.99
N MET A 166 14.22 -29.35 -3.95
CA MET A 166 14.71 -28.58 -2.79
C MET A 166 15.79 -27.58 -3.24
N GLY A 167 15.47 -26.70 -4.14
CA GLY A 167 16.23 -25.52 -4.47
C GLY A 167 15.29 -24.34 -4.20
N GLY A 168 15.60 -23.50 -3.23
CA GLY A 168 14.79 -22.35 -2.89
C GLY A 168 14.46 -21.55 -4.15
N ARG A 169 13.25 -21.69 -4.63
CA ARG A 169 12.75 -20.81 -5.71
C ARG A 169 12.63 -19.43 -5.08
N ILE A 170 13.50 -18.54 -5.51
CA ILE A 170 13.38 -17.12 -5.24
C ILE A 170 11.98 -16.72 -5.75
N SER A 171 11.19 -16.09 -4.89
CA SER A 171 9.85 -15.63 -5.29
C SER A 171 9.96 -14.56 -6.39
N VAL A 172 8.92 -14.38 -7.17
CA VAL A 172 8.91 -13.33 -8.22
C VAL A 172 9.15 -11.96 -7.61
N GLU A 173 8.60 -11.73 -6.43
CA GLU A 173 8.74 -10.49 -5.67
C GLU A 173 10.17 -10.29 -5.18
N GLU A 174 10.80 -11.32 -4.64
CA GLU A 174 12.23 -11.29 -4.29
C GLU A 174 13.07 -10.98 -5.52
N SER A 175 12.75 -11.58 -6.67
CA SER A 175 13.44 -11.32 -7.93
C SER A 175 13.32 -9.87 -8.36
N VAL A 176 12.12 -9.26 -8.23
CA VAL A 176 11.90 -7.84 -8.51
C VAL A 176 12.68 -6.96 -7.54
N VAL A 177 12.68 -7.29 -6.25
CA VAL A 177 13.45 -6.56 -5.23
C VAL A 177 14.96 -6.69 -5.48
N MET A 178 15.44 -7.89 -5.83
CA MET A 178 16.85 -8.14 -6.15
C MET A 178 17.33 -7.44 -7.42
N SER A 179 16.44 -7.11 -8.36
CA SER A 179 16.77 -6.34 -9.57
C SER A 179 16.98 -4.84 -9.28
N ASN A 180 16.48 -4.34 -8.15
CA ASN A 180 16.56 -2.92 -7.80
C ASN A 180 17.99 -2.38 -7.77
N PRO A 181 19.00 -3.04 -7.14
CA PRO A 181 20.38 -2.52 -7.10
C PRO A 181 20.97 -2.25 -8.49
N VAL A 182 20.66 -3.12 -9.47
CA VAL A 182 21.13 -2.93 -10.85
C VAL A 182 20.52 -1.68 -11.46
N MET A 183 19.20 -1.53 -11.33
CA MET A 183 18.51 -0.34 -11.85
C MET A 183 18.93 0.93 -11.14
N GLU A 184 19.17 0.86 -9.84
CA GLU A 184 19.63 1.99 -9.03
C GLU A 184 21.04 2.45 -9.41
N ALA A 185 21.92 1.52 -9.75
CA ALA A 185 23.28 1.86 -10.18
C ALA A 185 23.31 2.73 -11.45
N PHE A 186 22.33 2.57 -12.34
CA PHE A 186 22.26 3.35 -13.58
C PHE A 186 21.39 4.60 -13.50
N ALA A 187 20.42 4.62 -12.60
CA ALA A 187 19.33 5.59 -12.67
C ALA A 187 19.08 6.37 -11.37
N ASN A 188 19.85 6.12 -10.30
CA ASN A 188 19.78 6.90 -9.08
C ASN A 188 20.83 8.01 -9.06
N ALA A 189 20.51 9.08 -8.35
CA ALA A 189 21.45 10.20 -8.13
C ALA A 189 21.29 10.75 -6.71
N LYS A 190 22.37 11.30 -6.18
CA LYS A 190 22.32 12.05 -4.92
C LYS A 190 21.59 13.37 -5.11
N THR A 191 20.66 13.67 -4.22
CA THR A 191 19.98 14.97 -4.13
C THR A 191 20.20 15.58 -2.75
N THR A 192 19.84 16.85 -2.58
CA THR A 192 19.90 17.52 -1.27
C THR A 192 19.03 16.87 -0.20
N ARG A 193 17.98 16.15 -0.60
CA ARG A 193 17.00 15.52 0.30
C ARG A 193 17.21 14.00 0.47
N ASN A 194 17.90 13.36 -0.47
CA ASN A 194 18.10 11.91 -0.46
C ASN A 194 19.40 11.54 -1.17
N HIS A 195 20.25 10.79 -0.47
CA HIS A 195 21.55 10.37 -1.02
C HIS A 195 21.41 9.32 -2.14
N ASN A 196 20.28 8.61 -2.22
CA ASN A 196 20.01 7.58 -3.22
C ASN A 196 18.61 7.79 -3.84
N SER A 197 18.45 8.93 -4.53
CA SER A 197 17.17 9.28 -5.16
C SER A 197 17.00 8.59 -6.50
N SER A 198 15.94 7.82 -6.68
CA SER A 198 15.55 7.28 -8.00
C SER A 198 15.09 8.44 -8.90
N ARG A 199 15.67 8.54 -10.09
CA ARG A 199 15.37 9.59 -11.08
C ARG A 199 14.58 9.08 -12.27
N PHE A 200 13.95 7.91 -12.15
CA PHE A 200 13.20 7.24 -13.20
C PHE A 200 11.87 6.68 -12.67
N GLY A 201 10.92 6.47 -13.57
CA GLY A 201 9.69 5.73 -13.29
C GLY A 201 9.90 4.24 -13.48
N LYS A 202 9.29 3.42 -12.63
CA LYS A 202 9.24 1.96 -12.76
C LYS A 202 7.83 1.55 -13.17
N TYR A 203 7.74 0.70 -14.18
CA TYR A 203 6.51 0.00 -14.53
C TYR A 203 6.69 -1.47 -14.19
N ILE A 204 5.82 -2.00 -13.32
CA ILE A 204 5.82 -3.40 -12.90
C ILE A 204 4.46 -3.98 -13.29
N GLN A 205 4.47 -5.00 -14.14
CA GLN A 205 3.26 -5.73 -14.52
C GLN A 205 3.24 -7.06 -13.79
N VAL A 206 2.17 -7.29 -13.02
CA VAL A 206 1.90 -8.56 -12.36
C VAL A 206 0.70 -9.21 -13.04
N ARG A 207 0.80 -10.51 -13.33
CA ARG A 207 -0.30 -11.33 -13.84
C ARG A 207 -0.66 -12.34 -12.76
N LEU A 208 -1.90 -12.29 -12.32
CA LEU A 208 -2.46 -13.17 -11.30
C LEU A 208 -3.21 -14.33 -11.96
#